data_7b63fc54bcd0bffb7272548eecb0e160
#
_entry.id   7b63fc54bcd0bffb7272548eecb0e160
#
_cell.length_a   1.000
_cell.length_b   1.000
_cell.length_c   1.000
_cell.angle_alpha   90.00
_cell.angle_beta   90.00
_cell.angle_gamma   90.00
#
_symmetry.space_group_name_H-M   'P 1'
#
loop_
_entity.id
_entity.type
_entity.pdbx_description
1 polymer ?
#
loop_
_entity_poly.entity_id
_entity_poly.type
_entity_poly.pdbx_seq_one_letter_code
_entity_poly.pdbx_strand_id
1 'polypeptide(L)'
;MKRIGNIKVFTAAVVLLFCIAANAKELNVLTIGNSFADSVFVYLPKMAAAEGRELVIDRANHGGCELDRHWSYVVREEKNPELKLYKNNKCSLREILQSRKWDIVSIQQASHKSWIAESYFPYAQYLKDYIKKNAPQAEVVIQQTWAYNPDDSRLNDGAWKITQSQMFDKIRAAYADAARK
;
A
#
# COMPACT_ATOMS: atom_id res chain seq x y z
N MET A 1 -81.37 -23.80 17.40
CA MET A 1 -80.00 -23.63 17.86
C MET A 1 -79.05 -23.81 16.68
N LYS A 2 -78.50 -22.69 16.13
CA LYS A 2 -77.53 -22.71 15.03
C LYS A 2 -76.15 -22.45 15.62
N ARG A 3 -75.21 -23.42 15.42
CA ARG A 3 -73.80 -23.27 15.79
C ARG A 3 -73.09 -22.36 14.77
N ILE A 4 -72.51 -21.31 15.29
CA ILE A 4 -71.65 -20.41 14.51
C ILE A 4 -70.26 -21.00 14.54
N GLY A 5 -69.72 -21.32 13.34
CA GLY A 5 -68.38 -21.89 13.15
C GLY A 5 -67.31 -20.81 13.34
N ASN A 6 -66.26 -21.15 14.09
CA ASN A 6 -65.11 -20.33 14.32
C ASN A 6 -64.23 -20.24 13.04
N ILE A 7 -64.13 -19.05 12.48
CA ILE A 7 -63.18 -18.73 11.40
C ILE A 7 -61.79 -18.52 12.06
N LYS A 8 -60.87 -19.40 11.78
CA LYS A 8 -59.44 -19.20 12.16
C LYS A 8 -58.78 -18.30 11.14
N VAL A 9 -58.45 -17.08 11.55
CA VAL A 9 -57.67 -16.16 10.74
C VAL A 9 -56.19 -16.60 10.88
N PHE A 10 -55.61 -17.09 9.77
CA PHE A 10 -54.17 -17.34 9.66
C PHE A 10 -53.49 -16.03 9.26
N THR A 11 -52.81 -15.38 10.19
CA THR A 11 -51.94 -14.23 9.92
C THR A 11 -50.61 -14.77 9.41
N ALA A 12 -50.41 -14.72 8.08
CA ALA A 12 -49.11 -15.01 7.48
C ALA A 12 -48.18 -13.82 7.75
N ALA A 13 -47.26 -13.99 8.67
CA ALA A 13 -46.17 -13.03 8.88
C ALA A 13 -45.15 -13.18 7.72
N VAL A 14 -45.23 -12.28 6.76
CA VAL A 14 -44.19 -12.16 5.72
C VAL A 14 -42.98 -11.51 6.35
N VAL A 15 -41.97 -12.32 6.72
CA VAL A 15 -40.64 -11.83 7.12
C VAL A 15 -39.91 -11.41 5.87
N LEU A 16 -39.92 -10.11 5.55
CA LEU A 16 -39.03 -9.53 4.57
C LEU A 16 -37.60 -9.55 5.13
N LEU A 17 -36.82 -10.57 4.76
CA LEU A 17 -35.37 -10.54 4.90
C LEU A 17 -34.82 -9.46 3.95
N PHE A 18 -34.61 -8.24 4.47
CA PHE A 18 -33.75 -7.27 3.83
C PHE A 18 -32.31 -7.82 3.91
N CYS A 19 -31.87 -8.49 2.87
CA CYS A 19 -30.44 -8.66 2.62
C CYS A 19 -29.88 -7.24 2.37
N ILE A 20 -29.38 -6.59 3.42
CA ILE A 20 -28.50 -5.45 3.28
C ILE A 20 -27.22 -6.05 2.65
N ALA A 21 -27.16 -6.03 1.33
CA ALA A 21 -25.89 -6.18 0.63
C ALA A 21 -25.05 -4.98 1.11
N ALA A 22 -24.20 -5.21 2.11
CA ALA A 22 -23.15 -4.26 2.45
C ALA A 22 -22.31 -4.16 1.18
N ASN A 23 -22.52 -3.09 0.41
CA ASN A 23 -21.63 -2.73 -0.69
C ASN A 23 -20.25 -2.61 -0.07
N ALA A 24 -19.43 -3.65 -0.25
CA ALA A 24 -18.06 -3.62 0.19
C ALA A 24 -17.42 -2.43 -0.53
N LYS A 25 -17.07 -1.40 0.23
CA LYS A 25 -16.47 -0.18 -0.33
C LYS A 25 -15.21 -0.58 -1.09
N GLU A 26 -15.13 -0.20 -2.36
CA GLU A 26 -13.92 -0.33 -3.17
C GLU A 26 -12.73 0.30 -2.43
N LEU A 27 -11.65 -0.45 -2.25
CA LEU A 27 -10.42 0.03 -1.64
C LEU A 27 -9.42 0.40 -2.73
N ASN A 28 -9.00 1.65 -2.76
CA ASN A 28 -8.04 2.18 -3.73
C ASN A 28 -6.65 2.29 -3.10
N VAL A 29 -5.69 1.52 -3.60
CA VAL A 29 -4.33 1.42 -3.07
C VAL A 29 -3.32 1.83 -4.14
N LEU A 30 -2.40 2.74 -3.78
CA LEU A 30 -1.24 3.10 -4.60
C LEU A 30 0.04 2.67 -3.89
N THR A 31 0.97 2.04 -4.61
CA THR A 31 2.31 1.76 -4.10
C THR A 31 3.35 2.70 -4.74
N ILE A 32 4.22 3.29 -3.93
CA ILE A 32 5.40 4.05 -4.34
C ILE A 32 6.61 3.29 -3.80
N GLY A 33 7.32 2.58 -4.67
CA GLY A 33 8.38 1.68 -4.22
C GLY A 33 9.18 1.08 -5.36
N ASN A 34 9.49 -0.19 -5.23
CA ASN A 34 10.37 -0.92 -6.15
C ASN A 34 9.83 -2.35 -6.40
N SER A 35 10.66 -3.24 -6.95
CA SER A 35 10.28 -4.62 -7.26
C SER A 35 9.77 -5.41 -6.04
N PHE A 36 10.18 -5.07 -4.82
CA PHE A 36 9.65 -5.71 -3.60
C PHE A 36 8.19 -5.30 -3.34
N ALA A 37 7.80 -4.06 -3.69
CA ALA A 37 6.40 -3.63 -3.63
C ALA A 37 5.54 -4.38 -4.66
N ASP A 38 6.10 -4.86 -5.77
CA ASP A 38 5.36 -5.59 -6.78
C ASP A 38 4.77 -6.92 -6.26
N SER A 39 5.32 -7.49 -5.18
CA SER A 39 4.74 -8.66 -4.53
C SER A 39 3.30 -8.43 -4.04
N VAL A 40 2.96 -7.20 -3.67
CA VAL A 40 1.60 -6.81 -3.25
C VAL A 40 0.59 -7.05 -4.38
N PHE A 41 0.98 -6.80 -5.63
CA PHE A 41 0.12 -6.99 -6.80
C PHE A 41 -0.21 -8.46 -7.06
N VAL A 42 0.65 -9.38 -6.62
CA VAL A 42 0.43 -10.82 -6.80
C VAL A 42 -0.57 -11.37 -5.80
N TYR A 43 -0.51 -10.92 -4.56
CA TYR A 43 -1.24 -11.53 -3.46
C TYR A 43 -2.44 -10.72 -2.97
N LEU A 44 -2.30 -9.40 -2.84
CA LEU A 44 -3.33 -8.56 -2.22
C LEU A 44 -4.68 -8.60 -2.95
N PRO A 45 -4.75 -8.58 -4.30
CA PRO A 45 -6.04 -8.71 -4.99
C PRO A 45 -6.75 -10.04 -4.72
N LYS A 46 -5.98 -11.13 -4.61
CA LYS A 46 -6.53 -12.46 -4.29
C LYS A 46 -7.06 -12.52 -2.86
N MET A 47 -6.34 -11.92 -1.92
CA MET A 47 -6.76 -11.84 -0.52
C MET A 47 -8.01 -10.98 -0.38
N ALA A 48 -8.07 -9.82 -1.05
CA ALA A 48 -9.24 -8.96 -1.04
C ALA A 48 -10.48 -9.67 -1.61
N ALA A 49 -10.32 -10.37 -2.75
CA ALA A 49 -11.40 -11.15 -3.36
C ALA A 49 -11.90 -12.29 -2.45
N ALA A 50 -11.00 -12.97 -1.74
CA ALA A 50 -11.37 -14.03 -0.79
C ALA A 50 -12.19 -13.48 0.38
N GLU A 51 -11.99 -12.22 0.76
CA GLU A 51 -12.75 -11.50 1.78
C GLU A 51 -13.99 -10.77 1.22
N GLY A 52 -14.33 -11.00 -0.05
CA GLY A 52 -15.46 -10.36 -0.71
C GLY A 52 -15.31 -8.84 -0.87
N ARG A 53 -14.07 -8.35 -0.94
CA ARG A 53 -13.74 -6.92 -1.08
C ARG A 53 -13.28 -6.60 -2.49
N GLU A 54 -13.74 -5.49 -3.02
CA GLU A 54 -13.26 -4.92 -4.27
C GLU A 54 -11.99 -4.10 -4.01
N LEU A 55 -10.92 -4.40 -4.75
CA LEU A 55 -9.62 -3.74 -4.64
C LEU A 55 -9.18 -3.20 -6.00
N VAL A 56 -8.92 -1.90 -6.05
CA VAL A 56 -8.17 -1.25 -7.13
C VAL A 56 -6.77 -0.95 -6.62
N ILE A 57 -5.76 -1.49 -7.30
CA ILE A 57 -4.35 -1.26 -6.94
C ILE A 57 -3.57 -0.77 -8.16
N ASP A 58 -2.77 0.28 -7.95
CA ASP A 58 -1.88 0.84 -8.97
C ASP A 58 -0.49 1.12 -8.37
N ARG A 59 0.48 1.38 -9.22
CA ARG A 59 1.89 1.50 -8.81
C ARG A 59 2.58 2.69 -9.45
N ALA A 60 3.43 3.34 -8.64
CA ALA A 60 4.47 4.27 -9.01
C ALA A 60 5.83 3.68 -8.62
N ASN A 61 6.11 2.45 -9.10
CA ASN A 61 7.29 1.68 -8.73
C ASN A 61 8.38 1.81 -9.80
N HIS A 62 9.64 1.77 -9.34
CA HIS A 62 10.82 1.62 -10.20
C HIS A 62 11.73 0.52 -9.63
N GLY A 63 12.37 -0.26 -10.49
CA GLY A 63 13.32 -1.29 -10.07
C GLY A 63 14.44 -0.72 -9.20
N GLY A 64 14.62 -1.29 -7.99
CA GLY A 64 15.64 -0.88 -7.02
C GLY A 64 15.56 0.57 -6.56
N CYS A 65 14.42 1.24 -6.73
CA CYS A 65 14.27 2.65 -6.36
C CYS A 65 14.22 2.82 -4.84
N GLU A 66 15.03 3.72 -4.36
CA GLU A 66 15.16 4.14 -2.97
C GLU A 66 14.26 5.34 -2.69
N LEU A 67 13.98 5.65 -1.42
CA LEU A 67 13.16 6.80 -1.03
C LEU A 67 13.77 8.13 -1.48
N ASP A 68 15.09 8.29 -1.35
CA ASP A 68 15.81 9.49 -1.82
C ASP A 68 15.72 9.67 -3.34
N ARG A 69 15.75 8.56 -4.10
CA ARG A 69 15.60 8.58 -5.54
C ARG A 69 14.17 8.94 -5.96
N HIS A 70 13.14 8.39 -5.28
CA HIS A 70 11.76 8.82 -5.50
C HIS A 70 11.59 10.31 -5.21
N TRP A 71 12.18 10.81 -4.13
CA TRP A 71 12.15 12.23 -3.82
C TRP A 71 12.87 13.08 -4.89
N SER A 72 14.01 12.61 -5.39
CA SER A 72 14.71 13.29 -6.48
C SER A 72 13.86 13.41 -7.76
N TYR A 73 13.03 12.40 -8.05
CA TYR A 73 12.08 12.45 -9.17
C TYR A 73 11.02 13.52 -8.94
N VAL A 74 10.42 13.57 -7.77
CA VAL A 74 9.47 14.62 -7.38
C VAL A 74 10.08 16.01 -7.59
N VAL A 75 11.27 16.25 -7.06
CA VAL A 75 11.95 17.57 -7.19
C VAL A 75 12.20 17.94 -8.66
N ARG A 76 12.55 16.99 -9.49
CA ARG A 76 12.79 17.22 -10.92
C ARG A 76 11.49 17.50 -11.67
N GLU A 77 10.42 16.75 -11.40
CA GLU A 77 9.09 16.94 -11.99
C GLU A 77 8.47 18.28 -11.56
N GLU A 78 8.67 18.70 -10.30
CA GLU A 78 8.20 20.00 -9.81
C GLU A 78 8.94 21.19 -10.47
N LYS A 79 10.23 21.02 -10.79
CA LYS A 79 11.02 22.03 -11.53
C LYS A 79 10.71 22.08 -13.02
N ASN A 80 10.31 20.96 -13.60
CA ASN A 80 9.94 20.84 -15.01
C ASN A 80 8.66 20.01 -15.14
N PRO A 81 7.48 20.63 -15.20
CA PRO A 81 6.17 19.95 -15.29
C PRO A 81 5.99 19.04 -16.51
N GLU A 82 6.75 19.27 -17.57
CA GLU A 82 6.74 18.41 -18.76
C GLU A 82 7.50 17.09 -18.54
N LEU A 83 8.32 17.02 -17.50
CA LEU A 83 9.07 15.83 -17.18
C LEU A 83 8.13 14.79 -16.51
N LYS A 84 8.09 13.59 -17.08
CA LYS A 84 7.30 12.46 -16.58
C LYS A 84 8.25 11.31 -16.28
N LEU A 85 8.41 10.96 -15.00
CA LEU A 85 9.41 9.96 -14.58
C LEU A 85 8.79 8.63 -14.15
N TYR A 86 7.45 8.50 -14.18
CA TYR A 86 6.75 7.28 -13.82
C TYR A 86 6.01 6.67 -15.00
N LYS A 87 5.60 5.40 -14.86
CA LYS A 87 4.83 4.66 -15.87
C LYS A 87 5.48 4.73 -17.28
N ASN A 88 6.77 4.41 -17.35
CA ASN A 88 7.55 4.51 -18.60
C ASN A 88 7.53 5.93 -19.19
N ASN A 89 7.78 6.90 -18.36
CA ASN A 89 7.83 8.34 -18.71
C ASN A 89 6.49 8.91 -19.26
N LYS A 90 5.36 8.36 -18.79
CA LYS A 90 4.02 8.84 -19.21
C LYS A 90 3.33 9.71 -18.17
N CYS A 91 3.72 9.56 -16.89
CA CYS A 91 3.09 10.28 -15.78
C CYS A 91 4.12 10.84 -14.82
N SER A 92 3.81 11.96 -14.18
CA SER A 92 4.48 12.42 -12.97
C SER A 92 3.85 11.74 -11.73
N LEU A 93 4.55 11.77 -10.59
CA LEU A 93 3.98 11.27 -9.34
C LEU A 93 2.74 12.09 -8.94
N ARG A 94 2.74 13.41 -9.18
CA ARG A 94 1.58 14.27 -8.93
C ARG A 94 0.36 13.78 -9.70
N GLU A 95 0.48 13.53 -11.00
CA GLU A 95 -0.62 13.06 -11.83
C GLU A 95 -1.17 11.71 -11.34
N ILE A 96 -0.29 10.80 -10.93
CA ILE A 96 -0.72 9.50 -10.38
C ILE A 96 -1.49 9.71 -9.06
N LEU A 97 -0.98 10.54 -8.15
CA LEU A 97 -1.63 10.83 -6.88
C LEU A 97 -3.02 11.48 -7.06
N GLN A 98 -3.16 12.33 -8.07
CA GLN A 98 -4.42 13.04 -8.36
C GLN A 98 -5.38 12.27 -9.28
N SER A 99 -4.93 11.16 -9.89
CA SER A 99 -5.73 10.41 -10.86
C SER A 99 -6.92 9.68 -10.25
N ARG A 100 -6.91 9.47 -8.92
CA ARG A 100 -7.95 8.71 -8.20
C ARG A 100 -8.01 9.16 -6.74
N LYS A 101 -9.14 8.92 -6.10
CA LYS A 101 -9.26 9.07 -4.65
C LYS A 101 -8.67 7.83 -3.97
N TRP A 102 -7.37 7.89 -3.70
CA TRP A 102 -6.66 6.81 -2.99
C TRP A 102 -7.10 6.74 -1.53
N ASP A 103 -7.38 5.53 -1.04
CA ASP A 103 -7.62 5.28 0.37
C ASP A 103 -6.29 5.04 1.11
N ILE A 104 -5.36 4.32 0.47
CA ILE A 104 -4.03 4.01 1.00
C ILE A 104 -2.97 4.34 -0.05
N VAL A 105 -1.90 5.02 0.38
CA VAL A 105 -0.67 5.17 -0.40
C VAL A 105 0.49 4.59 0.41
N SER A 106 1.11 3.53 -0.09
CA SER A 106 2.28 2.95 0.55
C SER A 106 3.57 3.51 -0.02
N ILE A 107 4.55 3.79 0.84
CA ILE A 107 5.94 4.04 0.46
C ILE A 107 6.82 2.87 0.90
N GLN A 108 7.91 2.61 0.18
CA GLN A 108 8.80 1.49 0.51
C GLN A 108 10.27 1.85 0.24
N GLN A 109 11.13 1.54 1.21
CA GLN A 109 12.57 1.66 0.99
C GLN A 109 13.08 0.50 0.13
N ALA A 110 14.12 0.72 -0.67
CA ALA A 110 14.76 -0.35 -1.43
C ALA A 110 15.39 -1.40 -0.48
N SER A 111 15.28 -2.66 -0.86
CA SER A 111 15.66 -3.78 0.01
C SER A 111 17.13 -3.72 0.49
N HIS A 112 18.05 -3.25 -0.36
CA HIS A 112 19.46 -3.10 -0.01
C HIS A 112 19.75 -1.95 0.97
N LYS A 113 18.82 -1.02 1.17
CA LYS A 113 18.88 0.07 2.18
C LYS A 113 17.87 -0.10 3.32
N SER A 114 16.98 -1.07 3.25
CA SER A 114 15.87 -1.21 4.18
C SER A 114 16.26 -1.49 5.63
N TRP A 115 17.48 -2.00 5.85
CA TRP A 115 18.06 -2.27 7.16
C TRP A 115 18.90 -1.11 7.70
N ILE A 116 19.06 -0.02 6.95
CA ILE A 116 19.82 1.18 7.29
C ILE A 116 18.84 2.27 7.71
N ALA A 117 18.65 2.47 9.02
CA ALA A 117 17.65 3.39 9.58
C ALA A 117 17.81 4.82 9.07
N GLU A 118 19.05 5.28 8.91
CA GLU A 118 19.38 6.63 8.43
C GLU A 118 18.94 6.88 6.99
N SER A 119 18.72 5.81 6.21
CA SER A 119 18.33 5.91 4.79
C SER A 119 16.86 6.36 4.58
N TYR A 120 16.05 6.35 5.64
CA TYR A 120 14.64 6.72 5.56
C TYR A 120 14.43 8.23 5.61
N PHE A 121 15.21 8.93 6.40
CA PHE A 121 15.02 10.36 6.62
C PHE A 121 16.09 11.21 5.94
N PRO A 122 15.68 12.38 5.42
CA PRO A 122 14.36 13.02 5.53
C PRO A 122 13.33 12.55 4.49
N TYR A 123 13.67 11.64 3.60
CA TYR A 123 12.93 11.34 2.38
C TYR A 123 11.55 10.69 2.62
N ALA A 124 11.41 9.85 3.64
CA ALA A 124 10.11 9.29 4.01
C ALA A 124 9.13 10.40 4.40
N GLN A 125 9.60 11.39 5.19
CA GLN A 125 8.78 12.53 5.58
C GLN A 125 8.43 13.41 4.38
N TYR A 126 9.40 13.71 3.51
CA TYR A 126 9.15 14.52 2.31
C TYR A 126 8.12 13.88 1.38
N LEU A 127 8.21 12.57 1.18
CA LEU A 127 7.24 11.84 0.38
C LEU A 127 5.86 11.80 1.05
N LYS A 128 5.79 11.59 2.36
CA LYS A 128 4.54 11.65 3.13
C LYS A 128 3.86 13.01 2.96
N ASP A 129 4.59 14.10 3.12
CA ASP A 129 4.06 15.46 2.99
C ASP A 129 3.59 15.74 1.55
N TYR A 130 4.35 15.27 0.56
CA TYR A 130 3.98 15.39 -0.83
C TYR A 130 2.72 14.58 -1.18
N ILE A 131 2.58 13.38 -0.65
CA ILE A 131 1.38 12.54 -0.79
C ILE A 131 0.19 13.26 -0.16
N LYS A 132 0.33 13.75 1.08
CA LYS A 132 -0.74 14.48 1.78
C LYS A 132 -1.16 15.76 1.08
N LYS A 133 -0.24 16.44 0.40
CA LYS A 133 -0.54 17.61 -0.43
C LYS A 133 -1.40 17.26 -1.66
N ASN A 134 -1.16 16.11 -2.30
CA ASN A 134 -1.77 15.74 -3.58
C ASN A 134 -2.92 14.72 -3.46
N ALA A 135 -2.98 13.99 -2.35
CA ALA A 135 -4.02 13.03 -2.00
C ALA A 135 -4.31 13.11 -0.49
N PRO A 136 -4.90 14.22 0.00
CA PRO A 136 -5.01 14.52 1.45
C PRO A 136 -5.81 13.49 2.23
N GLN A 137 -6.75 12.81 1.58
CA GLN A 137 -7.61 11.78 2.19
C GLN A 137 -6.88 10.44 2.37
N ALA A 138 -5.78 10.19 1.63
CA ALA A 138 -5.09 8.89 1.66
C ALA A 138 -4.41 8.65 3.01
N GLU A 139 -4.55 7.46 3.56
CA GLU A 139 -3.67 6.99 4.62
C GLU A 139 -2.29 6.69 4.01
N VAL A 140 -1.23 7.23 4.61
CA VAL A 140 0.15 6.95 4.19
C VAL A 140 0.72 5.86 5.08
N VAL A 141 1.11 4.74 4.47
CA VAL A 141 1.70 3.61 5.18
C VAL A 141 3.10 3.32 4.66
N ILE A 142 3.94 2.72 5.48
CA ILE A 142 5.27 2.27 5.06
C ILE A 142 5.29 0.74 4.96
N GLN A 143 5.55 0.23 3.75
CA GLN A 143 5.57 -1.21 3.48
C GLN A 143 6.93 -1.79 3.84
N GLN A 144 6.97 -2.69 4.82
CA GLN A 144 8.20 -3.36 5.23
C GLN A 144 8.65 -4.39 4.18
N THR A 145 9.95 -4.41 3.90
CA THR A 145 10.61 -5.46 3.13
C THR A 145 11.00 -6.64 4.04
N TRP A 146 11.66 -7.62 3.47
CA TRP A 146 12.20 -8.79 4.19
C TRP A 146 13.72 -8.88 4.04
N ALA A 147 14.36 -9.62 4.96
CA ALA A 147 15.78 -9.89 4.89
C ALA A 147 16.12 -10.80 3.70
N TYR A 148 17.33 -10.66 3.17
CA TYR A 148 17.82 -11.52 2.09
C TYR A 148 18.03 -12.95 2.57
N ASN A 149 18.12 -13.88 1.60
CA ASN A 149 18.48 -15.27 1.86
C ASN A 149 19.82 -15.33 2.59
N PRO A 150 20.01 -16.23 3.58
CA PRO A 150 21.30 -16.36 4.29
C PRO A 150 22.49 -16.63 3.38
N ASP A 151 22.27 -17.25 2.21
CA ASP A 151 23.32 -17.54 1.21
C ASP A 151 23.58 -16.35 0.25
N ASP A 152 22.95 -15.19 0.45
CA ASP A 152 23.20 -14.02 -0.38
C ASP A 152 24.62 -13.50 -0.18
N SER A 153 25.36 -13.36 -1.30
CA SER A 153 26.78 -12.99 -1.29
C SER A 153 27.11 -11.63 -0.68
N ARG A 154 26.09 -10.79 -0.41
CA ARG A 154 26.25 -9.50 0.25
C ARG A 154 26.26 -9.60 1.77
N LEU A 155 25.71 -10.71 2.32
CA LEU A 155 25.66 -10.99 3.76
C LEU A 155 26.94 -11.66 4.25
N ASN A 156 27.02 -11.89 5.54
CA ASN A 156 28.13 -12.58 6.25
C ASN A 156 29.48 -11.93 5.94
N ASP A 157 30.35 -12.62 5.24
CA ASP A 157 31.69 -12.12 4.86
C ASP A 157 31.66 -11.20 3.64
N GLY A 158 30.47 -10.94 3.05
CA GLY A 158 30.26 -10.03 1.92
C GLY A 158 30.36 -8.55 2.31
N ALA A 159 29.90 -7.69 1.39
CA ALA A 159 30.04 -6.24 1.51
C ALA A 159 29.36 -5.65 2.76
N TRP A 160 28.30 -6.29 3.27
CA TRP A 160 27.51 -5.74 4.40
C TRP A 160 27.95 -6.29 5.76
N LYS A 161 28.65 -7.41 5.81
CA LYS A 161 29.18 -8.03 7.04
C LYS A 161 28.12 -8.18 8.15
N ILE A 162 26.90 -8.54 7.77
CA ILE A 162 25.78 -8.83 8.65
C ILE A 162 25.15 -10.16 8.29
N THR A 163 24.61 -10.86 9.27
CA THR A 163 23.84 -12.09 9.04
C THR A 163 22.41 -11.77 8.59
N GLN A 164 21.70 -12.75 8.05
CA GLN A 164 20.28 -12.62 7.75
C GLN A 164 19.46 -12.18 8.98
N SER A 165 19.72 -12.79 10.15
CA SER A 165 19.02 -12.46 11.39
C SER A 165 19.26 -11.00 11.78
N GLN A 166 20.52 -10.54 11.72
CA GLN A 166 20.86 -9.15 12.00
C GLN A 166 20.20 -8.19 11.01
N MET A 167 20.14 -8.56 9.71
CA MET A 167 19.44 -7.77 8.71
C MET A 167 17.94 -7.68 9.05
N PHE A 168 17.31 -8.79 9.42
CA PHE A 168 15.89 -8.84 9.79
C PHE A 168 15.58 -7.92 10.99
N ASP A 169 16.40 -8.02 12.06
CA ASP A 169 16.21 -7.18 13.25
C ASP A 169 16.37 -5.69 12.95
N LYS A 170 17.40 -5.35 12.14
CA LYS A 170 17.62 -3.96 11.68
C LYS A 170 16.47 -3.45 10.82
N ILE A 171 15.92 -4.26 9.90
CA ILE A 171 14.74 -3.91 9.10
C ILE A 171 13.57 -3.59 10.03
N ARG A 172 13.25 -4.47 10.96
CA ARG A 172 12.13 -4.25 11.90
C ARG A 172 12.31 -2.95 12.69
N ALA A 173 13.51 -2.69 13.20
CA ALA A 173 13.80 -1.47 13.96
C ALA A 173 13.66 -0.21 13.10
N ALA A 174 14.20 -0.23 11.87
CA ALA A 174 14.16 0.91 10.96
C ALA A 174 12.72 1.26 10.54
N TYR A 175 11.90 0.25 10.21
CA TYR A 175 10.49 0.47 9.86
C TYR A 175 9.66 0.92 11.06
N ALA A 176 9.90 0.35 12.25
CA ALA A 176 9.22 0.80 13.46
C ALA A 176 9.55 2.27 13.81
N ASP A 177 10.79 2.71 13.57
CA ASP A 177 11.18 4.11 13.74
C ASP A 177 10.54 5.01 12.67
N ALA A 178 10.57 4.60 11.43
CA ALA A 178 9.97 5.35 10.33
C ALA A 178 8.44 5.50 10.47
N ALA A 179 7.76 4.50 11.01
CA ALA A 179 6.32 4.55 11.21
C ALA A 179 5.87 5.43 12.39
N ARG A 180 6.78 5.74 13.34
CA ARG A 180 6.48 6.63 14.49
C ARG A 180 6.61 8.10 14.17
N LYS A 181 7.33 8.46 13.12
CA LYS A 181 7.59 9.84 12.67
C LYS A 181 6.64 10.23 11.54
#